data_1c66faf9e7e6c646a456df86b450d137
#
_entry.id   1c66faf9e7e6c646a456df86b450d137
#
_cell.length_a   1.000
_cell.length_b   1.000
_cell.length_c   1.000
_cell.angle_alpha   90.00
_cell.angle_beta   90.00
_cell.angle_gamma   90.00
#
_symmetry.space_group_name_H-M   'P 1'
#
loop_
_entity.id
_entity.type
_entity.pdbx_description
1 polymer ?
#
loop_
_entity_poly.entity_id
_entity_poly.type
_entity_poly.pdbx_seq_one_letter_code
_entity_poly.pdbx_strand_id
1 'polypeptide(L)'
;APAGLFDNEGLHEYLKRAFTMLGRTNDFRQLKRSLYVVAADVESTEAVCFGAPGYDHVPISRAVQASTSSPGLYVPVEIDGRFYVDGTLRKGLHASVAFEDGADLVLAVNPQVPIDASAAVRAGTMKPGELTRSGMPNLLSQMFRTMVYSRMQSGIAQYTRDYPDKDILLFEPTRDDAKLFFSNVFSFQSRRMVCEHAYQMTRRDLLRRAD
;
A
#
# COMPACT_ATOMS: atom_id res chain seq x y z
N ALA A 1 -2.12 7.66 26.35
CA ALA A 1 -3.05 7.28 25.27
C ALA A 1 -2.44 6.09 24.53
N PRO A 2 -3.25 5.13 24.03
CA PRO A 2 -2.71 4.02 23.25
C PRO A 2 -2.07 4.53 21.96
N ALA A 3 -1.02 3.84 21.49
CA ALA A 3 -0.28 4.20 20.28
C ALA A 3 -1.06 3.89 18.98
N GLY A 4 -2.20 3.19 19.04
CA GLY A 4 -3.11 2.88 17.96
C GLY A 4 -4.49 2.52 18.48
N LEU A 5 -5.50 2.54 17.61
CA LEU A 5 -6.89 2.20 17.94
C LEU A 5 -7.13 0.69 17.92
N PHE A 6 -6.39 -0.04 17.09
CA PHE A 6 -6.56 -1.47 16.87
C PHE A 6 -5.21 -2.20 16.95
N ASP A 7 -5.30 -3.47 17.33
CA ASP A 7 -4.24 -4.43 17.21
C ASP A 7 -4.38 -5.18 15.88
N ASN A 8 -3.28 -5.42 15.18
CA ASN A 8 -3.23 -6.22 13.96
C ASN A 8 -2.47 -7.54 14.12
N GLU A 9 -2.29 -8.03 15.35
CA GLU A 9 -1.63 -9.32 15.63
C GLU A 9 -2.36 -10.48 14.94
N GLY A 10 -3.69 -10.40 14.84
CA GLY A 10 -4.48 -11.37 14.08
C GLY A 10 -4.07 -11.50 12.60
N LEU A 11 -3.57 -10.44 11.98
CA LEU A 11 -3.03 -10.50 10.62
C LEU A 11 -1.73 -11.32 10.58
N HIS A 12 -0.82 -11.06 11.53
CA HIS A 12 0.41 -11.84 11.65
C HIS A 12 0.13 -13.32 11.81
N GLU A 13 -0.72 -13.70 12.75
CA GLU A 13 -1.06 -15.10 13.03
C GLU A 13 -1.75 -15.78 11.82
N TYR A 14 -2.63 -15.07 11.12
CA TYR A 14 -3.24 -15.58 9.89
C TYR A 14 -2.20 -15.84 8.80
N LEU A 15 -1.32 -14.87 8.52
CA LEU A 15 -0.27 -14.98 7.51
C LEU A 15 0.76 -16.04 7.88
N LYS A 16 1.17 -16.11 9.15
CA LYS A 16 2.06 -17.14 9.67
C LYS A 16 1.53 -18.54 9.36
N ARG A 17 0.25 -18.81 9.68
CA ARG A 17 -0.39 -20.08 9.33
C ARG A 17 -0.43 -20.32 7.83
N ALA A 18 -0.79 -19.31 7.04
CA ALA A 18 -0.87 -19.41 5.58
C ALA A 18 0.50 -19.70 4.94
N PHE A 19 1.57 -19.09 5.44
CA PHE A 19 2.92 -19.23 4.90
C PHE A 19 3.67 -20.47 5.41
N THR A 20 3.22 -21.10 6.50
CA THR A 20 3.78 -22.36 7.00
C THR A 20 3.07 -23.60 6.45
N MET A 21 2.08 -23.46 5.56
CA MET A 21 1.45 -24.57 4.87
C MET A 21 2.44 -25.26 3.92
N LEU A 22 2.16 -26.53 3.60
CA LEU A 22 3.00 -27.35 2.72
C LEU A 22 3.33 -26.62 1.40
N GLY A 23 4.61 -26.59 1.04
CA GLY A 23 5.12 -25.93 -0.17
C GLY A 23 5.24 -24.41 -0.10
N ARG A 24 5.06 -23.80 1.08
CA ARG A 24 5.22 -22.37 1.34
C ARG A 24 6.31 -22.13 2.39
N THR A 25 6.74 -20.89 2.54
CA THR A 25 7.69 -20.48 3.58
C THR A 25 7.33 -19.12 4.15
N ASN A 26 7.61 -18.93 5.45
CA ASN A 26 7.53 -17.64 6.14
C ASN A 26 8.93 -17.01 6.36
N ASP A 27 9.93 -17.50 5.64
CA ASP A 27 11.33 -17.05 5.73
C ASP A 27 11.78 -16.52 4.37
N PHE A 28 12.20 -15.25 4.31
CA PHE A 28 12.68 -14.59 3.08
C PHE A 28 13.82 -15.36 2.41
N ARG A 29 14.74 -15.94 3.18
CA ARG A 29 15.92 -16.68 2.71
C ARG A 29 15.60 -17.99 1.99
N GLN A 30 14.39 -18.52 2.19
CA GLN A 30 13.90 -19.74 1.56
C GLN A 30 13.08 -19.48 0.29
N LEU A 31 12.87 -18.21 -0.07
CA LEU A 31 12.13 -17.85 -1.26
C LEU A 31 12.97 -18.11 -2.53
N LYS A 32 12.33 -18.56 -3.60
CA LYS A 32 12.97 -18.76 -4.91
C LYS A 32 13.23 -17.45 -5.66
N ARG A 33 12.56 -16.37 -5.27
CA ARG A 33 12.68 -15.03 -5.86
C ARG A 33 12.73 -14.04 -4.73
N SER A 34 13.40 -12.92 -4.96
CA SER A 34 13.47 -11.81 -4.01
C SER A 34 12.05 -11.31 -3.67
N LEU A 35 11.84 -11.08 -2.40
CA LEU A 35 10.67 -10.41 -1.85
C LEU A 35 11.16 -9.36 -0.87
N TYR A 36 10.67 -8.16 -1.02
CA TYR A 36 10.96 -7.05 -0.13
C TYR A 36 9.69 -6.48 0.46
N VAL A 37 9.71 -6.22 1.76
CA VAL A 37 8.60 -5.60 2.48
C VAL A 37 9.15 -4.38 3.20
N VAL A 38 8.65 -3.20 2.84
CA VAL A 38 9.18 -1.94 3.38
C VAL A 38 8.29 -1.43 4.50
N ALA A 39 8.89 -1.10 5.63
CA ALA A 39 8.25 -0.39 6.74
C ALA A 39 9.07 0.84 7.13
N ALA A 40 8.50 1.72 7.95
CA ALA A 40 9.19 2.86 8.50
C ALA A 40 9.49 2.62 9.99
N ASP A 41 10.73 2.79 10.39
CA ASP A 41 11.13 2.79 11.78
C ASP A 41 10.65 4.09 12.46
N VAL A 42 9.94 3.96 13.57
CA VAL A 42 9.30 5.09 14.25
C VAL A 42 10.33 6.03 14.88
N GLU A 43 11.44 5.49 15.37
CA GLU A 43 12.44 6.28 16.12
C GLU A 43 13.43 6.98 15.20
N SER A 44 13.98 6.25 14.19
CA SER A 44 14.91 6.82 13.23
C SER A 44 14.21 7.55 12.07
N THR A 45 12.92 7.30 11.87
CA THR A 45 12.12 7.75 10.71
C THR A 45 12.62 7.22 9.37
N GLU A 46 13.55 6.26 9.35
CA GLU A 46 14.09 5.68 8.13
C GLU A 46 13.24 4.53 7.59
N ALA A 47 13.30 4.34 6.27
CA ALA A 47 12.70 3.15 5.65
C ALA A 47 13.58 1.94 5.89
N VAL A 48 12.98 0.84 6.34
CA VAL A 48 13.63 -0.45 6.52
C VAL A 48 13.05 -1.45 5.53
N CYS A 49 13.93 -2.15 4.83
CA CYS A 49 13.59 -3.12 3.80
C CYS A 49 13.77 -4.55 4.35
N PHE A 50 12.71 -5.14 4.86
CA PHE A 50 12.71 -6.55 5.27
C PHE A 50 12.86 -7.44 4.03
N GLY A 51 13.69 -8.47 4.15
CA GLY A 51 14.12 -9.34 3.05
C GLY A 51 15.47 -8.94 2.44
N ALA A 52 15.96 -7.72 2.73
CA ALA A 52 17.34 -7.32 2.42
C ALA A 52 18.34 -7.90 3.45
N PRO A 53 19.64 -7.99 3.11
CA PRO A 53 20.66 -8.45 4.04
C PRO A 53 20.61 -7.72 5.40
N GLY A 54 20.63 -8.47 6.48
CA GLY A 54 20.49 -7.96 7.84
C GLY A 54 19.05 -7.83 8.35
N TYR A 55 18.06 -7.91 7.47
CA TYR A 55 16.62 -7.89 7.80
C TYR A 55 15.85 -9.10 7.23
N ASP A 56 16.54 -10.03 6.61
CA ASP A 56 16.00 -11.25 6.00
C ASP A 56 15.65 -12.37 7.00
N HIS A 57 16.12 -12.25 8.25
CA HIS A 57 15.80 -13.16 9.34
C HIS A 57 14.40 -12.95 9.95
N VAL A 58 13.81 -11.77 9.72
CA VAL A 58 12.47 -11.45 10.21
C VAL A 58 11.42 -12.29 9.46
N PRO A 59 10.45 -12.92 10.16
CA PRO A 59 9.38 -13.65 9.47
C PRO A 59 8.59 -12.75 8.50
N ILE A 60 8.30 -13.24 7.28
CA ILE A 60 7.53 -12.50 6.26
C ILE A 60 6.21 -11.97 6.84
N SER A 61 5.50 -12.79 7.61
CA SER A 61 4.24 -12.42 8.26
C SER A 61 4.39 -11.23 9.22
N ARG A 62 5.52 -11.14 9.93
CA ARG A 62 5.79 -10.02 10.85
C ARG A 62 6.17 -8.75 10.08
N ALA A 63 6.98 -8.88 9.04
CA ALA A 63 7.32 -7.77 8.15
C ALA A 63 6.07 -7.18 7.47
N VAL A 64 5.16 -8.03 6.98
CA VAL A 64 3.89 -7.58 6.39
C VAL A 64 3.00 -6.89 7.43
N GLN A 65 2.92 -7.41 8.65
CA GLN A 65 2.20 -6.75 9.74
C GLN A 65 2.75 -5.34 9.98
N ALA A 66 4.06 -5.18 10.10
CA ALA A 66 4.70 -3.87 10.28
C ALA A 66 4.40 -2.92 9.12
N SER A 67 4.57 -3.40 7.88
CA SER A 67 4.33 -2.62 6.66
C SER A 67 2.87 -2.20 6.44
N THR A 68 1.92 -2.85 7.11
CA THR A 68 0.48 -2.52 7.03
C THR A 68 -0.03 -1.80 8.28
N SER A 69 0.83 -1.51 9.24
CA SER A 69 0.46 -0.81 10.48
C SER A 69 0.36 0.69 10.26
N SER A 70 -0.76 1.12 9.66
CA SER A 70 -1.02 2.55 9.41
C SER A 70 -1.09 3.34 10.72
N PRO A 71 -0.28 4.40 10.87
CA PRO A 71 -0.21 5.20 12.10
C PRO A 71 -1.56 5.78 12.51
N GLY A 72 -1.81 5.75 13.81
CA GLY A 72 -3.08 6.19 14.40
C GLY A 72 -4.22 5.16 14.29
N LEU A 73 -4.17 4.24 13.33
CA LEU A 73 -5.11 3.13 13.19
C LEU A 73 -4.62 1.88 13.93
N TYR A 74 -3.38 1.48 13.67
CA TYR A 74 -2.78 0.30 14.30
C TYR A 74 -1.62 0.68 15.21
N VAL A 75 -1.39 -0.17 16.21
CA VAL A 75 -0.23 -0.08 17.09
C VAL A 75 1.04 -0.36 16.28
N PRO A 76 2.13 0.41 16.47
CA PRO A 76 3.43 0.08 15.89
C PRO A 76 3.89 -1.33 16.26
N VAL A 77 4.49 -2.04 15.32
CA VAL A 77 4.94 -3.42 15.50
C VAL A 77 6.38 -3.44 16.00
N GLU A 78 6.60 -4.11 17.12
CA GLU A 78 7.94 -4.32 17.65
C GLU A 78 8.63 -5.50 16.94
N ILE A 79 9.84 -5.24 16.43
CA ILE A 79 10.73 -6.23 15.82
C ILE A 79 12.16 -5.91 16.30
N ASP A 80 12.81 -6.86 16.93
CA ASP A 80 14.19 -6.75 17.42
C ASP A 80 14.43 -5.50 18.31
N GLY A 81 13.44 -5.16 19.15
CA GLY A 81 13.49 -4.02 20.08
C GLY A 81 13.28 -2.65 19.43
N ARG A 82 12.87 -2.60 18.15
CA ARG A 82 12.52 -1.37 17.42
C ARG A 82 11.05 -1.40 16.97
N PHE A 83 10.48 -0.23 16.79
CA PHE A 83 9.05 -0.08 16.44
C PHE A 83 8.88 0.36 14.99
N TYR A 84 8.00 -0.34 14.26
CA TYR A 84 7.77 -0.14 12.84
C TYR A 84 6.31 0.16 12.53
N VAL A 85 6.11 1.00 11.52
CA VAL A 85 4.81 1.37 10.96
C VAL A 85 4.86 1.29 9.44
N ASP A 86 3.72 1.55 8.79
CA ASP A 86 3.56 1.52 7.33
C ASP A 86 4.63 2.35 6.60
N GLY A 87 5.31 1.70 5.65
CA GLY A 87 6.40 2.30 4.86
C GLY A 87 5.95 3.43 3.93
N THR A 88 4.64 3.57 3.66
CA THR A 88 4.09 4.67 2.84
C THR A 88 4.34 6.05 3.43
N LEU A 89 4.64 6.14 4.73
CA LEU A 89 5.05 7.39 5.38
C LEU A 89 6.36 7.97 4.80
N ARG A 90 7.27 7.12 4.34
CA ARG A 90 8.56 7.58 3.78
C ARG A 90 8.46 7.85 2.28
N LYS A 91 7.91 6.90 1.53
CA LYS A 91 7.67 7.02 0.09
C LYS A 91 6.34 6.34 -0.22
N GLY A 92 5.51 6.94 -1.05
CA GLY A 92 4.26 6.32 -1.50
C GLY A 92 4.48 5.09 -2.41
N LEU A 93 5.68 4.96 -2.99
CA LEU A 93 6.12 3.82 -3.81
C LEU A 93 7.61 3.60 -3.63
N HIS A 94 8.02 2.37 -3.31
CA HIS A 94 9.43 1.99 -3.11
C HIS A 94 9.99 1.25 -4.34
N ALA A 95 9.78 1.78 -5.56
CA ALA A 95 10.24 1.16 -6.81
C ALA A 95 11.78 1.05 -6.89
N SER A 96 12.51 1.94 -6.22
CA SER A 96 13.99 1.87 -6.17
C SER A 96 14.49 0.51 -5.66
N VAL A 97 13.80 -0.13 -4.72
CA VAL A 97 14.17 -1.46 -4.20
C VAL A 97 14.20 -2.50 -5.32
N ALA A 98 13.18 -2.48 -6.22
CA ALA A 98 13.13 -3.40 -7.35
C ALA A 98 14.20 -3.06 -8.42
N PHE A 99 14.45 -1.78 -8.65
CA PHE A 99 15.50 -1.33 -9.60
C PHE A 99 16.90 -1.69 -9.11
N GLU A 100 17.16 -1.55 -7.82
CA GLU A 100 18.42 -1.93 -7.17
C GLU A 100 18.63 -3.46 -7.18
N ASP A 101 17.53 -4.25 -7.16
CA ASP A 101 17.54 -5.71 -7.30
C ASP A 101 17.60 -6.16 -8.78
N GLY A 102 17.75 -5.22 -9.74
CA GLY A 102 17.99 -5.50 -11.15
C GLY A 102 16.75 -5.51 -12.04
N ALA A 103 15.59 -5.06 -11.58
CA ALA A 103 14.43 -4.94 -12.45
C ALA A 103 14.59 -3.80 -13.46
N ASP A 104 14.19 -4.03 -14.72
CA ASP A 104 14.13 -3.01 -15.77
C ASP A 104 12.71 -2.43 -15.92
N LEU A 105 11.69 -3.20 -15.53
CA LEU A 105 10.30 -2.80 -15.52
C LEU A 105 9.66 -3.09 -14.16
N VAL A 106 9.01 -2.09 -13.57
CA VAL A 106 8.20 -2.24 -12.36
C VAL A 106 6.72 -2.07 -12.69
N LEU A 107 5.93 -3.11 -12.43
CA LEU A 107 4.47 -3.02 -12.45
C LEU A 107 4.00 -2.56 -11.06
N ALA A 108 3.67 -1.29 -10.94
CA ALA A 108 3.27 -0.68 -9.67
C ALA A 108 1.75 -0.66 -9.54
N VAL A 109 1.23 -1.05 -8.37
CA VAL A 109 -0.21 -0.97 -8.06
C VAL A 109 -0.41 -0.04 -6.88
N ASN A 110 -1.16 1.04 -7.09
CA ASN A 110 -1.52 2.00 -6.06
C ASN A 110 -3.04 2.01 -5.83
N PRO A 111 -3.56 1.37 -4.78
CA PRO A 111 -4.98 1.42 -4.45
C PRO A 111 -5.38 2.69 -3.67
N GLN A 112 -4.43 3.48 -3.18
CA GLN A 112 -4.65 4.59 -2.26
C GLN A 112 -4.67 5.95 -2.97
N VAL A 113 -5.59 6.11 -3.93
CA VAL A 113 -5.78 7.38 -4.64
C VAL A 113 -6.76 8.27 -3.88
N PRO A 114 -6.46 9.56 -3.68
CA PRO A 114 -7.41 10.52 -3.12
C PRO A 114 -8.54 10.77 -4.12
N ILE A 115 -9.78 10.94 -3.62
CA ILE A 115 -10.90 11.27 -4.50
C ILE A 115 -10.87 12.75 -4.92
N ASP A 116 -11.13 13.01 -6.19
CA ASP A 116 -11.54 14.34 -6.66
C ASP A 116 -13.07 14.46 -6.52
N ALA A 117 -13.50 15.00 -5.38
CA ALA A 117 -14.92 15.15 -5.08
C ALA A 117 -15.65 16.01 -6.13
N SER A 118 -14.97 16.99 -6.73
CA SER A 118 -15.59 17.81 -7.78
C SER A 118 -15.79 17.02 -9.08
N ALA A 119 -14.83 16.21 -9.47
CA ALA A 119 -14.95 15.31 -10.62
C ALA A 119 -16.04 14.25 -10.37
N ALA A 120 -16.08 13.64 -9.19
CA ALA A 120 -17.08 12.65 -8.82
C ALA A 120 -18.51 13.22 -8.82
N VAL A 121 -18.69 14.49 -8.39
CA VAL A 121 -19.98 15.18 -8.45
C VAL A 121 -20.37 15.43 -9.90
N ARG A 122 -19.45 15.89 -10.76
CA ARG A 122 -19.73 16.08 -12.21
C ARG A 122 -20.06 14.77 -12.91
N ALA A 123 -19.41 13.68 -12.53
CA ALA A 123 -19.67 12.34 -13.06
C ALA A 123 -20.97 11.70 -12.50
N GLY A 124 -21.63 12.34 -11.53
CA GLY A 124 -22.86 11.83 -10.89
C GLY A 124 -22.64 10.65 -9.94
N THR A 125 -21.38 10.36 -9.58
CA THR A 125 -21.00 9.26 -8.66
C THR A 125 -20.99 9.68 -7.20
N MET A 126 -21.15 10.99 -6.92
CA MET A 126 -21.13 11.59 -5.58
C MET A 126 -22.02 12.81 -5.49
N LYS A 127 -22.60 13.08 -4.32
CA LYS A 127 -23.40 14.30 -4.07
C LYS A 127 -22.52 15.48 -3.64
N PRO A 128 -22.92 16.73 -3.96
CA PRO A 128 -22.20 17.91 -3.45
C PRO A 128 -22.09 17.91 -1.91
N GLY A 129 -20.87 18.09 -1.40
CA GLY A 129 -20.57 18.12 0.03
C GLY A 129 -20.66 16.76 0.75
N GLU A 130 -20.80 15.66 0.03
CA GLU A 130 -20.87 14.31 0.60
C GLU A 130 -19.60 13.94 1.36
N LEU A 131 -18.42 14.22 0.79
CA LEU A 131 -17.13 13.96 1.45
C LEU A 131 -17.04 14.69 2.81
N THR A 132 -17.41 15.97 2.84
CA THR A 132 -17.36 16.77 4.07
C THR A 132 -18.35 16.27 5.13
N ARG A 133 -19.51 15.77 4.71
CA ARG A 133 -20.54 15.21 5.59
C ARG A 133 -20.34 13.76 5.96
N SER A 134 -19.39 13.06 5.32
CA SER A 134 -19.12 11.62 5.54
C SER A 134 -18.40 11.32 6.88
N GLY A 135 -18.06 12.36 7.63
CA GLY A 135 -17.47 12.27 8.95
C GLY A 135 -15.95 12.29 8.98
N MET A 136 -15.39 12.45 10.16
CA MET A 136 -13.96 12.60 10.41
C MET A 136 -13.11 11.45 9.86
N PRO A 137 -13.46 10.16 9.96
CA PRO A 137 -12.65 9.08 9.43
C PRO A 137 -12.41 9.20 7.92
N ASN A 138 -13.42 9.55 7.15
CA ASN A 138 -13.29 9.71 5.69
C ASN A 138 -12.49 10.96 5.32
N LEU A 139 -12.62 12.05 6.07
CA LEU A 139 -11.77 13.24 5.87
C LEU A 139 -10.31 12.96 6.17
N LEU A 140 -10.01 12.28 7.28
CA LEU A 140 -8.64 11.88 7.62
C LEU A 140 -8.06 10.92 6.57
N SER A 141 -8.86 9.95 6.11
CA SER A 141 -8.49 9.05 5.02
C SER A 141 -8.15 9.83 3.74
N GLN A 142 -8.98 10.81 3.37
CA GLN A 142 -8.74 11.67 2.22
C GLN A 142 -7.42 12.45 2.35
N MET A 143 -7.19 13.07 3.51
CA MET A 143 -5.97 13.84 3.77
C MET A 143 -4.73 12.96 3.72
N PHE A 144 -4.78 11.78 4.36
CA PHE A 144 -3.69 10.81 4.34
C PHE A 144 -3.38 10.34 2.91
N ARG A 145 -4.41 9.93 2.15
CA ARG A 145 -4.26 9.55 0.74
C ARG A 145 -3.68 10.69 -0.10
N THR A 146 -4.12 11.93 0.10
CA THR A 146 -3.59 13.09 -0.62
C THR A 146 -2.10 13.28 -0.36
N MET A 147 -1.68 13.15 0.89
CA MET A 147 -0.27 13.29 1.28
C MET A 147 0.61 12.18 0.70
N VAL A 148 0.16 10.93 0.81
CA VAL A 148 0.87 9.75 0.25
C VAL A 148 0.94 9.83 -1.27
N TYR A 149 -0.16 10.20 -1.92
CA TYR A 149 -0.26 10.32 -3.38
C TYR A 149 0.67 11.41 -3.92
N SER A 150 0.68 12.58 -3.30
CA SER A 150 1.60 13.68 -3.67
C SER A 150 3.08 13.26 -3.58
N ARG A 151 3.44 12.55 -2.52
CA ARG A 151 4.80 12.01 -2.35
C ARG A 151 5.14 10.93 -3.39
N MET A 152 4.18 10.07 -3.72
CA MET A 152 4.35 9.05 -4.76
C MET A 152 4.59 9.69 -6.12
N GLN A 153 3.82 10.70 -6.51
CA GLN A 153 4.00 11.40 -7.78
C GLN A 153 5.39 12.06 -7.87
N SER A 154 5.82 12.70 -6.79
CA SER A 154 7.18 13.27 -6.71
C SER A 154 8.25 12.19 -6.80
N GLY A 155 8.03 11.03 -6.16
CA GLY A 155 8.93 9.88 -6.21
C GLY A 155 9.04 9.29 -7.61
N ILE A 156 7.92 9.11 -8.33
CA ILE A 156 7.94 8.61 -9.72
C ILE A 156 8.72 9.58 -10.62
N ALA A 157 8.48 10.90 -10.51
CA ALA A 157 9.23 11.90 -11.26
C ALA A 157 10.73 11.88 -10.93
N GLN A 158 11.11 11.53 -9.71
CA GLN A 158 12.50 11.31 -9.33
C GLN A 158 13.07 10.03 -9.96
N TYR A 159 12.34 8.91 -9.91
CA TYR A 159 12.78 7.65 -10.51
C TYR A 159 13.04 7.75 -12.01
N THR A 160 12.21 8.49 -12.75
CA THR A 160 12.43 8.76 -14.18
C THR A 160 13.76 9.48 -14.45
N ARG A 161 14.23 10.32 -13.52
CA ARG A 161 15.53 10.98 -13.62
C ARG A 161 16.69 10.09 -13.19
N ASP A 162 16.51 9.36 -12.07
CA ASP A 162 17.58 8.59 -11.45
C ASP A 162 17.82 7.25 -12.19
N TYR A 163 16.79 6.74 -12.87
CA TYR A 163 16.81 5.46 -13.62
C TYR A 163 16.24 5.67 -15.04
N PRO A 164 16.94 6.39 -15.92
CA PRO A 164 16.42 6.77 -17.25
C PRO A 164 16.17 5.57 -18.18
N ASP A 165 16.86 4.45 -17.95
CA ASP A 165 16.75 3.21 -18.75
C ASP A 165 15.76 2.20 -18.15
N LYS A 166 14.96 2.61 -17.15
CA LYS A 166 14.00 1.73 -16.45
C LYS A 166 12.60 2.29 -16.48
N ASP A 167 11.61 1.39 -16.53
CA ASP A 167 10.22 1.75 -16.68
C ASP A 167 9.38 1.44 -15.43
N ILE A 168 8.38 2.31 -15.19
CA ILE A 168 7.32 2.07 -14.20
C ILE A 168 5.98 2.14 -14.89
N LEU A 169 5.24 1.04 -14.87
CA LEU A 169 3.85 1.00 -15.30
C LEU A 169 2.95 1.03 -14.08
N LEU A 170 2.30 2.19 -13.84
CA LEU A 170 1.44 2.41 -12.69
C LEU A 170 -0.01 2.04 -13.02
N PHE A 171 -0.61 1.21 -12.14
CA PHE A 171 -2.03 0.88 -12.12
C PHE A 171 -2.67 1.49 -10.89
N GLU A 172 -3.67 2.33 -11.10
CA GLU A 172 -4.40 3.00 -10.01
C GLU A 172 -5.85 3.27 -10.41
N PRO A 173 -6.79 3.37 -9.43
CA PRO A 173 -8.15 3.80 -9.71
C PRO A 173 -8.19 5.25 -10.18
N THR A 174 -9.25 5.60 -10.92
CA THR A 174 -9.49 6.99 -11.30
C THR A 174 -9.87 7.83 -10.08
N ARG A 175 -9.52 9.11 -10.10
CA ARG A 175 -9.76 10.01 -8.96
C ARG A 175 -11.23 10.36 -8.71
N ASP A 176 -12.13 9.99 -9.62
CA ASP A 176 -13.59 10.14 -9.50
C ASP A 176 -14.29 8.85 -9.04
N ASP A 177 -13.53 7.80 -8.69
CA ASP A 177 -14.05 6.52 -8.25
C ASP A 177 -14.52 6.55 -6.79
N ALA A 178 -15.70 7.18 -6.57
CA ALA A 178 -16.33 7.25 -5.25
C ALA A 178 -16.66 5.85 -4.68
N LYS A 179 -16.90 4.86 -5.55
CA LYS A 179 -17.24 3.50 -5.13
C LYS A 179 -16.09 2.82 -4.41
N LEU A 180 -14.86 2.95 -4.92
CA LEU A 180 -13.67 2.45 -4.23
C LEU A 180 -13.34 3.27 -3.00
N PHE A 181 -13.47 4.60 -3.08
CA PHE A 181 -13.12 5.48 -1.97
C PHE A 181 -13.96 5.21 -0.71
N PHE A 182 -15.30 5.09 -0.86
CA PHE A 182 -16.23 4.85 0.24
C PHE A 182 -16.43 3.37 0.59
N SER A 183 -15.69 2.46 -0.04
CA SER A 183 -15.79 1.03 0.27
C SER A 183 -15.39 0.76 1.72
N ASN A 184 -16.24 0.02 2.44
CA ASN A 184 -15.93 -0.40 3.80
C ASN A 184 -14.88 -1.53 3.76
N VAL A 185 -13.63 -1.20 4.10
CA VAL A 185 -12.49 -2.14 4.11
C VAL A 185 -12.66 -3.28 5.14
N PHE A 186 -13.52 -3.10 6.16
CA PHE A 186 -13.81 -4.12 7.18
C PHE A 186 -14.95 -5.07 6.77
N SER A 187 -15.70 -4.76 5.70
CA SER A 187 -16.79 -5.60 5.23
C SER A 187 -16.32 -6.70 4.29
N PHE A 188 -16.57 -7.94 4.65
CA PHE A 188 -16.25 -9.09 3.79
C PHE A 188 -17.03 -9.06 2.46
N GLN A 189 -18.29 -8.62 2.48
CA GLN A 189 -19.10 -8.51 1.26
C GLN A 189 -18.56 -7.43 0.31
N SER A 190 -18.05 -6.31 0.83
CA SER A 190 -17.43 -5.25 0.03
C SER A 190 -16.19 -5.73 -0.71
N ARG A 191 -15.44 -6.69 -0.18
CA ARG A 191 -14.18 -7.19 -0.80
C ARG A 191 -14.42 -7.76 -2.19
N ARG A 192 -15.43 -8.61 -2.36
CA ARG A 192 -15.75 -9.22 -3.67
C ARG A 192 -16.13 -8.15 -4.70
N MET A 193 -16.95 -7.20 -4.29
CA MET A 193 -17.37 -6.07 -5.15
C MET A 193 -16.18 -5.20 -5.54
N VAL A 194 -15.30 -4.89 -4.59
CA VAL A 194 -14.08 -4.09 -4.82
C VAL A 194 -13.13 -4.81 -5.76
N CYS A 195 -12.89 -6.11 -5.54
CA CYS A 195 -12.02 -6.93 -6.41
C CYS A 195 -12.57 -6.98 -7.85
N GLU A 196 -13.87 -7.23 -8.03
CA GLU A 196 -14.48 -7.27 -9.36
C GLU A 196 -14.40 -5.90 -10.04
N HIS A 197 -14.71 -4.83 -9.31
CA HIS A 197 -14.64 -3.48 -9.84
C HIS A 197 -13.19 -3.11 -10.26
N ALA A 198 -12.22 -3.37 -9.40
CA ALA A 198 -10.81 -3.13 -9.69
C ALA A 198 -10.32 -3.96 -10.90
N TYR A 199 -10.71 -5.24 -10.98
CA TYR A 199 -10.40 -6.09 -12.12
C TYR A 199 -10.92 -5.51 -13.44
N GLN A 200 -12.19 -5.11 -13.49
CA GLN A 200 -12.79 -4.55 -14.69
C GLN A 200 -12.14 -3.21 -15.09
N MET A 201 -11.80 -2.37 -14.13
CA MET A 201 -11.11 -1.10 -14.40
C MET A 201 -9.70 -1.34 -14.95
N THR A 202 -8.91 -2.21 -14.31
CA THR A 202 -7.55 -2.54 -14.75
C THR A 202 -7.55 -3.20 -16.12
N ARG A 203 -8.49 -4.12 -16.38
CA ARG A 203 -8.65 -4.74 -17.70
C ARG A 203 -8.93 -3.72 -18.80
N ARG A 204 -9.80 -2.74 -18.54
CA ARG A 204 -10.09 -1.65 -19.52
C ARG A 204 -8.84 -0.79 -19.76
N ASP A 205 -8.09 -0.48 -18.69
CA ASP A 205 -6.87 0.32 -18.82
C ASP A 205 -5.80 -0.42 -19.64
N LEU A 206 -5.60 -1.70 -19.38
CA LEU A 206 -4.69 -2.55 -20.16
C LEU A 206 -5.07 -2.61 -21.64
N LEU A 207 -6.35 -2.79 -21.94
CA LEU A 207 -6.81 -2.81 -23.33
C LEU A 207 -6.59 -1.48 -24.05
N ARG A 208 -6.71 -0.34 -23.37
CA ARG A 208 -6.42 0.98 -23.94
C ARG A 208 -4.94 1.24 -24.20
N ARG A 209 -4.05 0.56 -23.46
CA ARG A 209 -2.58 0.69 -23.60
C ARG A 209 -2.00 -0.32 -24.58
N ALA A 210 -2.80 -1.27 -25.09
CA ALA A 210 -2.35 -2.29 -26.03
C ALA A 210 -2.31 -1.80 -27.49
N ASP A 211 -2.96 -0.67 -27.77
CA ASP A 211 -2.94 0.07 -29.05
C ASP A 211 -1.84 1.16 -29.02
#